data_b3486008a576da547acf9ae38a777253
#
_entry.id   b3486008a576da547acf9ae38a777253
#
_cell.length_a   1.000
_cell.length_b   1.000
_cell.length_c   1.000
_cell.angle_alpha   90.00
_cell.angle_beta   90.00
_cell.angle_gamma   90.00
#
_symmetry.space_group_name_H-M   'P 1'
#
loop_
_entity.id
_entity.type
_entity.pdbx_description
1 polymer ?
#
loop_
_entity_poly.entity_id
_entity_poly.type
_entity_poly.pdbx_seq_one_letter_code
_entity_poly.pdbx_strand_id
1 'polypeptide(L)'
;MVLLSKKYNFLIPTRFSNLKRYGRNADGGYVCESNIVKDSNILITFGMGPDWSFELDYIKNNPGVKIFMYDHTLTSLPYIKEVWKYFRRYITFRGKPNALSDRIKYLKNYLNFFKLKNVNFFPEKITYPSKYKIDTDIDKVFARIDSDNFTKGKSVVLKSDIEGSEFEIIDGIVDYSKRINALIIEFHWLDKNEEIFLESIKKLQKNFIIAHIHGNNHCEKLSSGLPITLEMTLINKKYNPEKKEFINSFPIKGLDSPNNPTKKDIYFNFDI
;
A
#
# COMPACT_ATOMS: atom_id res chain seq x y z
N MET A 1 -18.77 19.01 0.82
CA MET A 1 -18.05 18.24 1.85
C MET A 1 -19.08 17.37 2.54
N VAL A 2 -18.82 16.07 2.68
CA VAL A 2 -19.79 15.13 3.26
C VAL A 2 -19.40 14.90 4.72
N LEU A 3 -20.39 14.96 5.63
CA LEU A 3 -20.20 14.59 7.03
C LEU A 3 -20.51 13.10 7.17
N LEU A 4 -19.55 12.33 7.67
CA LEU A 4 -19.72 10.90 7.90
C LEU A 4 -20.65 10.65 9.10
N SER A 5 -21.42 9.58 9.04
CA SER A 5 -22.24 9.13 10.16
C SER A 5 -21.39 8.85 11.40
N LYS A 6 -21.91 9.16 12.58
CA LYS A 6 -21.23 8.91 13.89
C LYS A 6 -20.79 7.46 14.10
N LYS A 7 -21.40 6.50 13.40
CA LYS A 7 -20.95 5.09 13.42
C LYS A 7 -19.51 4.90 12.98
N TYR A 8 -18.93 5.87 12.24
CA TYR A 8 -17.54 5.84 11.78
C TYR A 8 -16.56 6.61 12.68
N ASN A 9 -17.01 7.23 13.77
CA ASN A 9 -16.13 8.05 14.61
C ASN A 9 -14.93 7.28 15.19
N PHE A 10 -15.01 5.96 15.30
CA PHE A 10 -13.88 5.14 15.71
C PHE A 10 -12.78 5.03 14.63
N LEU A 11 -13.04 5.48 13.38
CA LEU A 11 -12.05 5.60 12.31
C LEU A 11 -11.24 6.91 12.38
N ILE A 12 -11.59 7.85 13.27
CA ILE A 12 -10.94 9.16 13.34
C ILE A 12 -9.45 8.98 13.60
N PRO A 13 -8.56 9.46 12.70
CA PRO A 13 -7.13 9.32 12.89
C PRO A 13 -6.59 10.17 14.03
N THR A 14 -5.65 9.61 14.75
CA THR A 14 -4.79 10.34 15.69
C THR A 14 -3.71 11.08 14.89
N ARG A 15 -3.43 12.33 15.25
CA ARG A 15 -2.40 13.15 14.62
C ARG A 15 -1.00 12.63 14.95
N PHE A 16 -0.22 12.39 13.91
CA PHE A 16 1.23 12.17 13.99
C PHE A 16 1.94 13.32 13.26
N SER A 17 3.02 13.83 13.85
CA SER A 17 3.72 15.04 13.35
C SER A 17 4.53 14.83 12.09
N ASN A 18 5.02 13.61 11.86
CA ASN A 18 5.99 13.30 10.80
C ASN A 18 5.41 12.41 9.70
N LEU A 19 4.11 12.54 9.43
CA LEU A 19 3.49 11.86 8.29
C LEU A 19 4.03 12.44 6.99
N LYS A 20 4.38 11.57 6.06
CA LYS A 20 4.88 11.93 4.74
C LYS A 20 4.32 10.98 3.70
N ARG A 21 4.05 11.50 2.50
CA ARG A 21 3.71 10.69 1.33
C ARG A 21 4.98 10.14 0.69
N TYR A 22 4.98 8.87 0.36
CA TYR A 22 6.01 8.14 -0.37
C TYR A 22 5.42 7.63 -1.68
N GLY A 23 6.23 7.60 -2.74
CA GLY A 23 5.77 7.30 -4.08
C GLY A 23 5.26 8.54 -4.82
N ARG A 24 4.53 8.33 -5.89
CA ARG A 24 4.05 9.41 -6.73
C ARG A 24 2.84 10.14 -6.12
N ASN A 25 2.57 11.36 -6.62
CA ASN A 25 1.40 12.15 -6.25
C ASN A 25 0.16 11.74 -7.07
N ALA A 26 -0.16 10.46 -7.03
CA ALA A 26 -1.30 9.82 -7.68
C ALA A 26 -1.48 8.43 -7.05
N ASP A 27 -2.27 7.55 -7.69
CA ASP A 27 -2.36 6.14 -7.33
C ASP A 27 -0.99 5.47 -7.20
N GLY A 28 -0.79 4.60 -6.20
CA GLY A 28 0.51 3.99 -5.88
C GLY A 28 1.43 4.82 -4.96
N GLY A 29 1.00 6.01 -4.52
CA GLY A 29 1.66 6.75 -3.44
C GLY A 29 0.89 6.63 -2.13
N TYR A 30 1.58 6.39 -1.02
CA TYR A 30 0.97 6.14 0.29
C TYR A 30 1.62 6.98 1.38
N VAL A 31 0.84 7.28 2.43
CA VAL A 31 1.31 8.05 3.59
C VAL A 31 1.85 7.11 4.66
N CYS A 32 3.01 7.44 5.22
CA CYS A 32 3.57 6.74 6.38
C CYS A 32 4.33 7.72 7.30
N GLU A 33 4.57 7.30 8.53
CA GLU A 33 5.36 8.07 9.50
C GLU A 33 6.86 7.94 9.20
N SER A 34 7.55 9.08 9.06
CA SER A 34 8.91 9.14 8.52
C SER A 34 9.97 8.47 9.39
N ASN A 35 9.83 8.53 10.72
CA ASN A 35 10.81 7.90 11.61
C ASN A 35 10.64 6.37 11.56
N ILE A 36 9.39 5.88 11.49
CA ILE A 36 9.13 4.44 11.33
C ILE A 36 9.74 3.93 10.02
N VAL A 37 9.60 4.70 8.92
CA VAL A 37 10.23 4.36 7.64
C VAL A 37 11.74 4.27 7.76
N LYS A 38 12.38 5.27 8.41
CA LYS A 38 13.85 5.30 8.57
C LYS A 38 14.38 4.18 9.46
N ASP A 39 13.64 3.81 10.50
CA ASP A 39 14.08 2.86 11.53
C ASP A 39 13.67 1.41 11.24
N SER A 40 12.83 1.18 10.21
CA SER A 40 12.39 -0.16 9.86
C SER A 40 13.50 -0.97 9.19
N ASN A 41 13.61 -2.23 9.54
CA ASN A 41 14.57 -3.15 8.94
C ASN A 41 14.04 -3.78 7.64
N ILE A 42 12.71 -3.94 7.56
CA ILE A 42 12.03 -4.68 6.51
C ILE A 42 10.80 -3.92 6.05
N LEU A 43 10.63 -3.84 4.73
CA LEU A 43 9.37 -3.50 4.08
C LEU A 43 8.79 -4.77 3.46
N ILE A 44 7.55 -5.09 3.80
CA ILE A 44 6.76 -6.12 3.13
C ILE A 44 5.74 -5.41 2.24
N THR A 45 5.66 -5.78 0.96
CA THR A 45 4.67 -5.25 0.02
C THR A 45 3.82 -6.39 -0.52
N PHE A 46 2.52 -6.33 -0.31
CA PHE A 46 1.51 -7.19 -0.92
C PHE A 46 0.75 -6.39 -1.99
N GLY A 47 0.77 -6.87 -3.23
CA GLY A 47 0.22 -6.16 -4.37
C GLY A 47 1.01 -4.88 -4.69
N MET A 48 1.89 -4.96 -5.67
CA MET A 48 2.66 -3.79 -6.10
C MET A 48 2.08 -3.18 -7.37
N GLY A 49 1.49 -4.02 -8.22
CA GLY A 49 1.07 -3.61 -9.55
C GLY A 49 2.22 -3.12 -10.43
N PRO A 50 1.94 -2.33 -11.45
CA PRO A 50 2.97 -1.84 -12.37
C PRO A 50 3.72 -0.59 -11.86
N ASP A 51 3.47 -0.14 -10.63
CA ASP A 51 4.11 1.05 -10.03
C ASP A 51 4.87 0.69 -8.76
N TRP A 52 6.18 0.86 -8.78
CA TRP A 52 7.09 0.64 -7.65
C TRP A 52 7.69 1.95 -7.12
N SER A 53 7.02 3.07 -7.35
CA SER A 53 7.49 4.40 -6.90
C SER A 53 7.51 4.51 -5.37
N PHE A 54 6.57 3.86 -4.68
CA PHE A 54 6.54 3.79 -3.22
C PHE A 54 7.79 3.10 -2.67
N GLU A 55 8.12 1.93 -3.19
CA GLU A 55 9.29 1.14 -2.78
C GLU A 55 10.60 1.86 -3.10
N LEU A 56 10.69 2.54 -4.25
CA LEU A 56 11.87 3.37 -4.58
C LEU A 56 12.05 4.54 -3.62
N ASP A 57 10.97 5.26 -3.30
CA ASP A 57 11.04 6.35 -2.31
C ASP A 57 11.35 5.82 -0.92
N TYR A 58 10.83 4.64 -0.58
CA TYR A 58 11.15 3.98 0.68
C TYR A 58 12.65 3.66 0.78
N ILE A 59 13.23 3.01 -0.25
CA ILE A 59 14.67 2.74 -0.33
C ILE A 59 15.51 4.02 -0.23
N LYS A 60 15.09 5.09 -0.89
CA LYS A 60 15.77 6.39 -0.86
C LYS A 60 15.81 6.99 0.55
N ASN A 61 14.76 6.79 1.35
CA ASN A 61 14.68 7.29 2.72
C ASN A 61 15.26 6.30 3.75
N ASN A 62 15.39 5.02 3.40
CA ASN A 62 16.03 3.97 4.19
C ASN A 62 16.80 2.99 3.28
N PRO A 63 18.05 3.34 2.91
CA PRO A 63 18.87 2.51 2.00
C PRO A 63 19.22 1.12 2.54
N GLY A 64 19.13 0.91 3.86
CA GLY A 64 19.41 -0.37 4.52
C GLY A 64 18.22 -1.33 4.58
N VAL A 65 17.03 -0.89 4.17
CA VAL A 65 15.83 -1.73 4.23
C VAL A 65 15.93 -2.95 3.33
N LYS A 66 15.51 -4.12 3.81
CA LYS A 66 15.21 -5.29 2.97
C LYS A 66 13.75 -5.29 2.59
N ILE A 67 13.46 -5.51 1.31
CA ILE A 67 12.09 -5.52 0.77
C ILE A 67 11.72 -6.93 0.37
N PHE A 68 10.55 -7.37 0.82
CA PHE A 68 9.91 -8.64 0.46
C PHE A 68 8.59 -8.30 -0.25
N MET A 69 8.52 -8.57 -1.55
CA MET A 69 7.42 -8.18 -2.41
C MET A 69 6.69 -9.40 -2.95
N TYR A 70 5.38 -9.37 -2.86
CA TYR A 70 4.50 -10.45 -3.30
C TYR A 70 3.45 -9.91 -4.28
N ASP A 71 3.52 -10.37 -5.53
CA ASP A 71 2.54 -10.03 -6.56
C ASP A 71 2.53 -11.11 -7.65
N HIS A 72 1.43 -11.86 -7.74
CA HIS A 72 1.27 -12.93 -8.72
C HIS A 72 0.93 -12.44 -10.13
N THR A 73 0.50 -11.18 -10.26
CA THR A 73 0.09 -10.58 -11.54
C THR A 73 1.26 -9.95 -12.28
N LEU A 74 2.32 -9.62 -11.55
CA LEU A 74 3.45 -8.87 -12.08
C LEU A 74 4.46 -9.78 -12.76
N THR A 75 4.59 -9.63 -14.08
CA THR A 75 5.58 -10.33 -14.90
C THR A 75 6.26 -9.38 -15.89
N SER A 76 7.43 -9.76 -16.43
CA SER A 76 8.10 -8.97 -17.46
C SER A 76 7.45 -9.07 -18.85
N LEU A 77 6.60 -10.07 -19.08
CA LEU A 77 6.02 -10.36 -20.40
C LEU A 77 5.20 -9.19 -20.99
N PRO A 78 4.32 -8.50 -20.25
CA PRO A 78 3.59 -7.34 -20.77
C PRO A 78 4.53 -6.24 -21.28
N TYR A 79 5.60 -5.94 -20.54
CA TYR A 79 6.58 -4.90 -20.90
C TYR A 79 7.36 -5.27 -22.17
N ILE A 80 7.80 -6.53 -22.27
CA ILE A 80 8.46 -7.05 -23.46
C ILE A 80 7.53 -6.99 -24.67
N LYS A 81 6.25 -7.40 -24.53
CA LYS A 81 5.26 -7.31 -25.61
C LYS A 81 5.02 -5.89 -26.07
N GLU A 82 4.97 -4.92 -25.14
CA GLU A 82 4.81 -3.50 -25.51
C GLU A 82 6.04 -2.99 -26.27
N VAL A 83 7.26 -3.31 -25.84
CA VAL A 83 8.48 -2.94 -26.59
C VAL A 83 8.42 -3.51 -28.01
N TRP A 84 8.08 -4.81 -28.20
CA TRP A 84 7.93 -5.45 -29.50
C TRP A 84 6.86 -4.78 -30.38
N LYS A 85 5.71 -4.45 -29.81
CA LYS A 85 4.62 -3.76 -30.51
C LYS A 85 5.06 -2.40 -31.02
N TYR A 86 5.74 -1.60 -30.20
CA TYR A 86 6.23 -0.29 -30.61
C TYR A 86 7.42 -0.39 -31.56
N PHE A 87 8.30 -1.37 -31.44
CA PHE A 87 9.35 -1.67 -32.40
C PHE A 87 8.78 -1.97 -33.79
N ARG A 88 7.79 -2.86 -33.89
CA ARG A 88 7.11 -3.17 -35.16
C ARG A 88 6.47 -1.94 -35.78
N ARG A 89 5.84 -1.07 -34.98
CA ARG A 89 5.30 0.21 -35.48
C ARG A 89 6.37 1.15 -35.99
N TYR A 90 7.51 1.19 -35.32
CA TYR A 90 8.65 2.01 -35.72
C TYR A 90 9.22 1.59 -37.08
N ILE A 91 9.51 0.30 -37.27
CA ILE A 91 10.06 -0.20 -38.54
C ILE A 91 9.07 -0.13 -39.70
N THR A 92 7.75 -0.07 -39.42
CA THR A 92 6.71 0.13 -40.45
C THR A 92 6.35 1.60 -40.65
N PHE A 93 7.14 2.53 -40.14
CA PHE A 93 6.90 3.99 -40.22
C PHE A 93 5.54 4.46 -39.65
N ARG A 94 4.90 3.63 -38.80
CA ARG A 94 3.61 3.92 -38.15
C ARG A 94 3.75 4.40 -36.70
N GLY A 95 4.97 4.42 -36.17
CA GLY A 95 5.26 4.79 -34.78
C GLY A 95 6.26 5.93 -34.64
N LYS A 96 6.11 6.70 -33.57
CA LYS A 96 7.06 7.76 -33.22
C LYS A 96 8.28 7.15 -32.52
N PRO A 97 9.53 7.59 -32.83
CA PRO A 97 10.76 7.09 -32.17
C PRO A 97 10.70 7.22 -30.65
N ASN A 98 10.19 8.34 -30.13
CA ASN A 98 10.08 8.60 -28.69
C ASN A 98 9.20 7.58 -27.99
N ALA A 99 8.12 7.12 -28.62
CA ALA A 99 7.22 6.12 -28.01
C ALA A 99 7.91 4.77 -27.81
N LEU A 100 8.79 4.33 -28.72
CA LEU A 100 9.60 3.12 -28.56
C LEU A 100 10.64 3.31 -27.45
N SER A 101 11.35 4.45 -27.47
CA SER A 101 12.33 4.80 -26.44
C SER A 101 11.75 4.76 -25.02
N ASP A 102 10.54 5.32 -24.84
CA ASP A 102 9.85 5.32 -23.56
C ASP A 102 9.52 3.90 -23.08
N ARG A 103 9.08 2.99 -23.96
CA ARG A 103 8.80 1.60 -23.61
C ARG A 103 10.07 0.83 -23.23
N ILE A 104 11.18 1.06 -23.95
CA ILE A 104 12.48 0.49 -23.63
C ILE A 104 12.97 1.00 -22.27
N LYS A 105 12.86 2.31 -22.01
CA LYS A 105 13.22 2.92 -20.74
C LYS A 105 12.40 2.32 -19.59
N TYR A 106 11.10 2.15 -19.78
CA TYR A 106 10.21 1.57 -18.78
C TYR A 106 10.60 0.11 -18.46
N LEU A 107 10.83 -0.73 -19.48
CA LEU A 107 11.30 -2.10 -19.30
C LEU A 107 12.67 -2.14 -18.59
N LYS A 108 13.60 -1.24 -18.93
CA LYS A 108 14.90 -1.14 -18.24
C LYS A 108 14.72 -0.77 -16.76
N ASN A 109 13.86 0.18 -16.45
CA ASN A 109 13.57 0.57 -15.07
C ASN A 109 12.99 -0.59 -14.27
N TYR A 110 12.04 -1.33 -14.86
CA TYR A 110 11.50 -2.56 -14.29
C TYR A 110 12.62 -3.55 -13.95
N LEU A 111 13.44 -3.94 -14.95
CA LEU A 111 14.50 -4.90 -14.77
C LEU A 111 15.56 -4.44 -13.75
N ASN A 112 15.86 -3.15 -13.71
CA ASN A 112 16.82 -2.58 -12.78
C ASN A 112 16.30 -2.61 -11.34
N PHE A 113 15.01 -2.31 -11.13
CA PHE A 113 14.40 -2.37 -9.81
C PHE A 113 14.48 -3.77 -9.19
N PHE A 114 14.10 -4.81 -9.95
CA PHE A 114 14.15 -6.20 -9.47
C PHE A 114 15.57 -6.78 -9.33
N LYS A 115 16.60 -6.07 -9.82
CA LYS A 115 18.01 -6.43 -9.62
C LYS A 115 18.63 -5.79 -8.37
N LEU A 116 17.91 -4.92 -7.68
CA LEU A 116 18.41 -4.32 -6.44
C LEU A 116 18.66 -5.41 -5.39
N LYS A 117 19.83 -5.38 -4.76
CA LYS A 117 20.27 -6.42 -3.79
C LYS A 117 19.37 -6.55 -2.56
N ASN A 118 18.66 -5.50 -2.23
CA ASN A 118 17.76 -5.46 -1.09
C ASN A 118 16.29 -5.76 -1.43
N VAL A 119 15.99 -6.05 -2.70
CA VAL A 119 14.66 -6.41 -3.19
C VAL A 119 14.56 -7.91 -3.42
N ASN A 120 13.60 -8.54 -2.76
CA ASN A 120 13.24 -9.95 -2.94
C ASN A 120 11.80 -9.99 -3.46
N PHE A 121 11.64 -10.48 -4.69
CA PHE A 121 10.32 -10.57 -5.34
C PHE A 121 9.85 -12.02 -5.43
N PHE A 122 8.60 -12.22 -5.07
CA PHE A 122 7.91 -13.51 -5.08
C PHE A 122 6.62 -13.38 -5.91
N PRO A 123 6.52 -14.09 -7.05
CA PRO A 123 5.31 -14.07 -7.89
C PRO A 123 4.21 -14.95 -7.26
N GLU A 124 3.82 -14.63 -6.04
CA GLU A 124 2.88 -15.38 -5.22
C GLU A 124 1.66 -14.51 -4.90
N LYS A 125 0.50 -15.14 -4.80
CA LYS A 125 -0.76 -14.50 -4.41
C LYS A 125 -0.91 -14.56 -2.90
N ILE A 126 -1.12 -13.41 -2.28
CA ILE A 126 -1.45 -13.34 -0.85
C ILE A 126 -2.93 -13.64 -0.67
N THR A 127 -3.23 -14.65 0.14
CA THR A 127 -4.59 -15.08 0.48
C THR A 127 -4.59 -15.99 1.72
N TYR A 128 -5.73 -16.16 2.37
CA TYR A 128 -5.89 -17.10 3.46
C TYR A 128 -7.28 -17.77 3.40
N PRO A 129 -7.35 -19.10 3.54
CA PRO A 129 -6.23 -20.06 3.56
C PRO A 129 -5.58 -20.22 2.17
N SER A 130 -4.27 -20.56 2.15
CA SER A 130 -3.59 -20.92 0.89
C SER A 130 -4.17 -22.21 0.32
N LYS A 131 -4.69 -22.17 -0.92
CA LYS A 131 -5.34 -23.31 -1.59
C LYS A 131 -4.54 -23.86 -2.78
N TYR A 132 -3.79 -22.99 -3.45
CA TYR A 132 -3.07 -23.31 -4.68
C TYR A 132 -1.56 -23.13 -4.49
N LYS A 133 -0.77 -23.72 -5.38
CA LYS A 133 0.71 -23.61 -5.34
C LYS A 133 1.22 -22.19 -5.42
N ILE A 134 0.47 -21.30 -6.06
CA ILE A 134 0.81 -19.88 -6.20
C ILE A 134 0.42 -19.07 -4.95
N ASP A 135 -0.39 -19.65 -4.06
CA ASP A 135 -0.89 -18.94 -2.88
C ASP A 135 0.16 -18.98 -1.76
N THR A 136 0.28 -17.86 -1.08
CA THR A 136 1.02 -17.73 0.16
C THR A 136 0.20 -16.96 1.19
N ASP A 137 0.52 -17.14 2.45
CA ASP A 137 -0.14 -16.51 3.59
C ASP A 137 0.88 -15.77 4.46
N ILE A 138 0.39 -15.03 5.43
CA ILE A 138 1.25 -14.25 6.33
C ILE A 138 2.22 -15.13 7.11
N ASP A 139 1.83 -16.33 7.55
CA ASP A 139 2.70 -17.24 8.26
C ASP A 139 3.92 -17.65 7.41
N LYS A 140 3.67 -18.01 6.16
CA LYS A 140 4.74 -18.35 5.20
C LYS A 140 5.64 -17.15 4.92
N VAL A 141 5.07 -15.94 4.80
CA VAL A 141 5.84 -14.71 4.63
C VAL A 141 6.76 -14.48 5.81
N PHE A 142 6.27 -14.54 7.04
CA PHE A 142 7.11 -14.37 8.23
C PHE A 142 8.11 -15.51 8.43
N ALA A 143 7.75 -16.75 8.13
CA ALA A 143 8.68 -17.89 8.16
C ALA A 143 9.84 -17.69 7.17
N ARG A 144 9.56 -17.16 5.95
CA ARG A 144 10.57 -16.83 4.95
C ARG A 144 11.50 -15.70 5.43
N ILE A 145 10.95 -14.66 6.05
CA ILE A 145 11.73 -13.58 6.65
C ILE A 145 12.64 -14.12 7.77
N ASP A 146 12.14 -15.04 8.58
CA ASP A 146 12.88 -15.61 9.71
C ASP A 146 13.88 -16.72 9.30
N SER A 147 13.84 -17.18 8.05
CA SER A 147 14.86 -18.09 7.51
C SER A 147 16.19 -17.40 7.24
N ASP A 148 16.22 -16.06 7.12
CA ASP A 148 17.42 -15.27 6.96
C ASP A 148 17.85 -14.65 8.29
N ASN A 149 19.06 -14.99 8.75
CA ASN A 149 19.60 -14.50 10.03
C ASN A 149 19.63 -12.96 10.13
N PHE A 150 19.73 -12.26 9.02
CA PHE A 150 19.74 -10.78 9.00
C PHE A 150 18.34 -10.18 9.28
N THR A 151 17.28 -10.86 8.90
CA THR A 151 15.89 -10.37 9.02
C THR A 151 15.10 -11.06 10.14
N LYS A 152 15.61 -12.14 10.68
CA LYS A 152 14.97 -12.89 11.77
C LYS A 152 14.64 -12.00 12.97
N GLY A 153 13.38 -12.02 13.38
CA GLY A 153 12.88 -11.26 14.54
C GLY A 153 12.85 -9.74 14.37
N LYS A 154 13.24 -9.21 13.20
CA LYS A 154 13.27 -7.75 12.95
C LYS A 154 11.88 -7.18 12.77
N SER A 155 11.78 -5.88 13.01
CA SER A 155 10.54 -5.12 12.82
C SER A 155 10.29 -4.84 11.34
N VAL A 156 9.01 -4.77 10.98
CA VAL A 156 8.56 -4.60 9.61
C VAL A 156 7.61 -3.40 9.48
N VAL A 157 7.58 -2.80 8.28
CA VAL A 157 6.44 -2.04 7.77
C VAL A 157 5.76 -2.93 6.73
N LEU A 158 4.45 -3.05 6.81
CA LEU A 158 3.64 -3.84 5.88
C LEU A 158 2.77 -2.91 5.04
N LYS A 159 2.92 -2.98 3.71
CA LYS A 159 1.98 -2.40 2.74
C LYS A 159 1.14 -3.52 2.14
N SER A 160 -0.17 -3.32 2.07
CA SER A 160 -1.12 -4.26 1.47
C SER A 160 -2.12 -3.54 0.57
N ASP A 161 -2.09 -3.88 -0.71
CA ASP A 161 -3.00 -3.41 -1.74
C ASP A 161 -3.24 -4.60 -2.69
N ILE A 162 -4.19 -5.48 -2.33
CA ILE A 162 -4.39 -6.81 -2.94
C ILE A 162 -5.79 -7.03 -3.49
N GLU A 163 -6.46 -5.93 -3.83
CA GLU A 163 -7.68 -5.92 -4.65
C GLU A 163 -8.79 -6.82 -4.10
N GLY A 164 -9.06 -6.69 -2.77
CA GLY A 164 -10.19 -7.33 -2.07
C GLY A 164 -9.85 -8.55 -1.22
N SER A 165 -8.60 -9.03 -1.21
CA SER A 165 -8.17 -10.09 -0.29
C SER A 165 -7.67 -9.54 1.06
N GLU A 166 -7.78 -8.23 1.31
CA GLU A 166 -7.31 -7.57 2.54
C GLU A 166 -7.99 -8.16 3.79
N PHE A 167 -9.28 -8.46 3.67
CA PHE A 167 -10.07 -8.99 4.79
C PHE A 167 -9.63 -10.39 5.22
N GLU A 168 -9.10 -11.19 4.30
CA GLU A 168 -8.64 -12.55 4.56
C GLU A 168 -7.38 -12.61 5.45
N ILE A 169 -6.57 -11.55 5.43
CA ILE A 169 -5.25 -11.52 6.09
C ILE A 169 -5.24 -10.77 7.42
N ILE A 170 -6.37 -10.18 7.85
CA ILE A 170 -6.43 -9.35 9.07
C ILE A 170 -6.01 -10.11 10.32
N ASP A 171 -6.48 -11.34 10.49
CA ASP A 171 -6.16 -12.13 11.68
C ASP A 171 -4.65 -12.44 11.72
N GLY A 172 -4.03 -12.80 10.59
CA GLY A 172 -2.59 -12.98 10.52
C GLY A 172 -1.81 -11.66 10.80
N ILE A 173 -2.29 -10.50 10.33
CA ILE A 173 -1.69 -9.20 10.69
C ILE A 173 -1.74 -8.97 12.20
N VAL A 174 -2.85 -9.31 12.85
CA VAL A 174 -3.00 -9.18 14.32
C VAL A 174 -2.04 -10.09 15.05
N ASP A 175 -1.86 -11.33 14.61
CA ASP A 175 -0.95 -12.31 15.22
C ASP A 175 0.51 -11.83 15.17
N TYR A 176 0.94 -11.22 14.06
CA TYR A 176 2.28 -10.64 13.90
C TYR A 176 2.39 -9.17 14.31
N SER A 177 1.37 -8.60 14.94
CA SER A 177 1.31 -7.15 15.27
C SER A 177 2.49 -6.67 16.11
N LYS A 178 3.08 -7.48 16.98
CA LYS A 178 4.26 -7.12 17.77
C LYS A 178 5.47 -6.76 16.92
N ARG A 179 5.57 -7.31 15.71
CA ARG A 179 6.65 -7.06 14.75
C ARG A 179 6.30 -5.96 13.74
N ILE A 180 5.02 -5.70 13.50
CA ILE A 180 4.57 -4.71 12.53
C ILE A 180 4.55 -3.32 13.18
N ASN A 181 5.44 -2.44 12.74
CA ASN A 181 5.55 -1.05 13.24
C ASN A 181 4.49 -0.15 12.62
N ALA A 182 4.25 -0.32 11.32
CA ALA A 182 3.18 0.35 10.59
C ALA A 182 2.56 -0.60 9.58
N LEU A 183 1.27 -0.46 9.39
CA LEU A 183 0.46 -1.11 8.39
C LEU A 183 -0.10 -0.02 7.47
N ILE A 184 0.19 -0.10 6.18
CA ILE A 184 -0.42 0.67 5.11
C ILE A 184 -1.32 -0.30 4.36
N ILE A 185 -2.62 -0.03 4.32
CA ILE A 185 -3.58 -0.97 3.73
C ILE A 185 -4.63 -0.21 2.94
N GLU A 186 -4.93 -0.69 1.75
CA GLU A 186 -6.03 -0.21 0.93
C GLU A 186 -7.16 -1.23 0.99
N PHE A 187 -8.31 -0.82 1.52
CA PHE A 187 -9.52 -1.62 1.58
C PHE A 187 -10.39 -1.37 0.37
N HIS A 188 -10.75 -2.44 -0.33
CA HIS A 188 -11.55 -2.38 -1.55
C HIS A 188 -13.00 -2.82 -1.33
N TRP A 189 -13.90 -2.33 -2.20
CA TRP A 189 -15.32 -2.72 -2.30
C TRP A 189 -16.07 -2.64 -0.97
N LEU A 190 -15.93 -1.53 -0.25
CA LEU A 190 -16.63 -1.29 1.01
C LEU A 190 -18.15 -1.25 0.85
N ASP A 191 -18.64 -1.02 -0.38
CA ASP A 191 -20.06 -1.13 -0.72
C ASP A 191 -20.64 -2.55 -0.50
N LYS A 192 -19.79 -3.58 -0.60
CA LYS A 192 -20.16 -4.99 -0.39
C LYS A 192 -19.66 -5.56 0.93
N ASN A 193 -18.66 -4.92 1.54
CA ASN A 193 -17.88 -5.47 2.65
C ASN A 193 -17.88 -4.55 3.87
N GLU A 194 -18.85 -3.62 4.01
CA GLU A 194 -18.81 -2.63 5.08
C GLU A 194 -18.74 -3.25 6.48
N GLU A 195 -19.53 -4.26 6.77
CA GLU A 195 -19.56 -4.91 8.10
C GLU A 195 -18.22 -5.59 8.40
N ILE A 196 -17.69 -6.35 7.44
CA ILE A 196 -16.38 -7.02 7.57
C ILE A 196 -15.25 -6.00 7.75
N PHE A 197 -15.33 -4.87 7.02
CA PHE A 197 -14.41 -3.75 7.19
C PHE A 197 -14.43 -3.20 8.61
N LEU A 198 -15.63 -2.89 9.14
CA LEU A 198 -15.76 -2.36 10.50
C LEU A 198 -15.23 -3.32 11.56
N GLU A 199 -15.47 -4.62 11.41
CA GLU A 199 -14.91 -5.65 12.29
C GLU A 199 -13.40 -5.76 12.17
N SER A 200 -12.87 -5.71 10.94
CA SER A 200 -11.43 -5.75 10.66
C SER A 200 -10.71 -4.59 11.35
N ILE A 201 -11.24 -3.37 11.24
CA ILE A 201 -10.65 -2.21 11.90
C ILE A 201 -10.70 -2.36 13.43
N LYS A 202 -11.79 -2.85 14.00
CA LYS A 202 -11.87 -3.12 15.46
C LYS A 202 -10.82 -4.14 15.91
N LYS A 203 -10.55 -5.18 15.11
CA LYS A 203 -9.48 -6.15 15.38
C LYS A 203 -8.10 -5.47 15.34
N LEU A 204 -7.81 -4.72 14.29
CA LEU A 204 -6.55 -4.01 14.11
C LEU A 204 -6.31 -2.97 15.22
N GLN A 205 -7.35 -2.24 15.63
CA GLN A 205 -7.27 -1.24 16.69
C GLN A 205 -6.92 -1.81 18.08
N LYS A 206 -6.92 -3.13 18.27
CA LYS A 206 -6.37 -3.73 19.50
C LYS A 206 -4.87 -3.45 19.64
N ASN A 207 -4.13 -3.43 18.54
CA ASN A 207 -2.68 -3.30 18.51
C ASN A 207 -2.18 -2.03 17.78
N PHE A 208 -3.02 -1.40 16.96
CA PHE A 208 -2.66 -0.26 16.13
C PHE A 208 -3.55 0.96 16.41
N ILE A 209 -3.06 2.12 15.98
CA ILE A 209 -3.75 3.40 16.00
C ILE A 209 -3.87 3.85 14.55
N ILE A 210 -5.04 4.31 14.14
CA ILE A 210 -5.22 4.93 12.83
C ILE A 210 -4.49 6.27 12.84
N ALA A 211 -3.51 6.43 11.95
CA ALA A 211 -2.71 7.65 11.80
C ALA A 211 -3.17 8.49 10.60
N HIS A 212 -3.66 7.83 9.57
CA HIS A 212 -4.07 8.50 8.34
C HIS A 212 -5.15 7.69 7.61
N ILE A 213 -6.02 8.39 6.88
CA ILE A 213 -6.98 7.80 5.93
C ILE A 213 -7.07 8.70 4.70
N HIS A 214 -7.30 8.07 3.53
CA HIS A 214 -7.54 8.78 2.27
C HIS A 214 -8.52 7.98 1.40
N GLY A 215 -9.47 8.66 0.77
CA GLY A 215 -10.44 8.01 -0.11
C GLY A 215 -9.91 7.93 -1.54
N ASN A 216 -9.81 6.72 -2.10
CA ASN A 216 -9.38 6.54 -3.49
C ASN A 216 -10.49 7.00 -4.46
N ASN A 217 -10.21 8.07 -5.23
CA ASN A 217 -11.17 8.73 -6.13
C ASN A 217 -11.32 8.05 -7.51
N HIS A 218 -10.76 6.87 -7.70
CA HIS A 218 -11.16 5.99 -8.81
C HIS A 218 -12.58 5.48 -8.62
N CYS A 219 -12.98 5.21 -7.37
CA CYS A 219 -14.31 4.78 -6.98
C CYS A 219 -15.17 5.94 -6.46
N GLU A 220 -16.46 5.65 -6.20
CA GLU A 220 -17.41 6.58 -5.62
C GLU A 220 -17.46 6.44 -4.09
N LYS A 221 -18.48 7.06 -3.47
CA LYS A 221 -18.77 6.96 -2.04
C LYS A 221 -20.05 6.18 -1.82
N LEU A 222 -20.13 5.53 -0.67
CA LEU A 222 -21.39 4.98 -0.15
C LEU A 222 -22.41 6.10 0.11
N SER A 223 -23.66 5.74 0.25
CA SER A 223 -24.72 6.68 0.70
C SER A 223 -24.40 7.31 2.06
N SER A 224 -23.64 6.62 2.90
CA SER A 224 -23.13 7.10 4.18
C SER A 224 -22.00 8.14 4.07
N GLY A 225 -21.49 8.37 2.86
CA GLY A 225 -20.36 9.27 2.58
C GLY A 225 -18.98 8.62 2.67
N LEU A 226 -18.85 7.40 3.19
CA LEU A 226 -17.59 6.68 3.25
C LEU A 226 -17.12 6.31 1.82
N PRO A 227 -15.83 6.51 1.46
CA PRO A 227 -15.29 6.05 0.17
C PRO A 227 -15.43 4.54 0.00
N ILE A 228 -15.73 4.06 -1.22
CA ILE A 228 -15.81 2.62 -1.53
C ILE A 228 -14.44 1.96 -1.45
N THR A 229 -13.38 2.69 -1.77
CA THR A 229 -11.99 2.25 -1.62
C THR A 229 -11.28 3.24 -0.69
N LEU A 230 -10.64 2.73 0.35
CA LEU A 230 -10.07 3.52 1.43
C LEU A 230 -8.64 3.11 1.75
N GLU A 231 -7.69 4.00 1.53
CA GLU A 231 -6.32 3.89 1.97
C GLU A 231 -6.22 4.23 3.46
N MET A 232 -5.53 3.41 4.22
CA MET A 232 -5.34 3.63 5.66
C MET A 232 -3.90 3.38 6.07
N THR A 233 -3.39 4.24 6.95
CA THR A 233 -2.13 4.01 7.66
C THR A 233 -2.42 3.81 9.14
N LEU A 234 -2.04 2.63 9.64
CA LEU A 234 -2.15 2.28 11.04
C LEU A 234 -0.76 2.12 11.64
N ILE A 235 -0.52 2.73 12.79
CA ILE A 235 0.77 2.70 13.49
C ILE A 235 0.63 1.89 14.77
N ASN A 236 1.60 1.04 15.06
CA ASN A 236 1.61 0.22 16.26
C ASN A 236 1.52 1.07 17.53
N LYS A 237 0.71 0.67 18.50
CA LYS A 237 0.45 1.40 19.75
C LYS A 237 1.70 1.71 20.58
N LYS A 238 2.82 1.01 20.36
CA LYS A 238 4.10 1.35 21.00
C LYS A 238 4.66 2.72 20.59
N TYR A 239 4.17 3.29 19.46
CA TYR A 239 4.49 4.63 18.98
C TYR A 239 3.40 5.66 19.29
N ASN A 240 2.49 5.36 20.24
CA ASN A 240 1.41 6.26 20.60
C ASN A 240 1.96 7.64 21.00
N PRO A 241 1.47 8.74 20.40
CA PRO A 241 1.90 10.07 20.80
C PRO A 241 1.46 10.37 22.25
N GLU A 242 2.30 11.06 23.01
CA GLU A 242 2.01 11.44 24.41
C GLU A 242 0.70 12.24 24.51
N LYS A 243 0.49 13.18 23.57
CA LYS A 243 -0.72 13.97 23.47
C LYS A 243 -1.55 13.51 22.27
N LYS A 244 -2.74 13.04 22.53
CA LYS A 244 -3.68 12.65 21.47
C LYS A 244 -4.42 13.87 20.92
N GLU A 245 -4.15 14.15 19.64
CA GLU A 245 -4.94 15.08 18.83
C GLU A 245 -5.57 14.30 17.68
N PHE A 246 -6.74 14.72 17.23
CA PHE A 246 -7.46 14.02 16.17
C PHE A 246 -7.53 14.86 14.90
N ILE A 247 -7.61 14.18 13.76
CA ILE A 247 -7.81 14.81 12.45
C ILE A 247 -9.20 14.42 11.96
N ASN A 248 -10.03 15.40 11.67
CA ASN A 248 -11.43 15.17 11.30
C ASN A 248 -11.77 15.51 9.84
N SER A 249 -10.83 16.05 9.07
CA SER A 249 -11.08 16.54 7.71
C SER A 249 -10.11 15.95 6.71
N PHE A 250 -10.63 15.40 5.62
CA PHE A 250 -9.87 14.73 4.57
C PHE A 250 -10.35 15.16 3.19
N PRO A 251 -9.45 15.18 2.19
CA PRO A 251 -8.02 14.87 2.25
C PRO A 251 -7.22 15.96 2.98
N ILE A 252 -6.02 15.61 3.50
CA ILE A 252 -5.11 16.53 4.19
C ILE A 252 -4.31 17.30 3.15
N LYS A 253 -4.50 18.62 3.07
CA LYS A 253 -3.79 19.47 2.12
C LYS A 253 -2.27 19.40 2.31
N GLY A 254 -1.55 19.15 1.22
CA GLY A 254 -0.08 19.07 1.20
C GLY A 254 0.48 17.69 1.59
N LEU A 255 -0.36 16.78 2.05
CA LEU A 255 -0.02 15.39 2.33
C LEU A 255 -0.67 14.44 1.32
N ASP A 256 -1.98 14.63 1.08
CA ASP A 256 -2.74 13.81 0.15
C ASP A 256 -2.67 14.33 -1.29
N SER A 257 -2.86 13.40 -2.20
CA SER A 257 -3.01 13.67 -3.64
C SER A 257 -4.06 12.70 -4.20
N PRO A 258 -4.94 13.16 -5.10
CA PRO A 258 -5.96 12.30 -5.70
C PRO A 258 -5.31 11.14 -6.45
N ASN A 259 -5.80 9.92 -6.24
CA ASN A 259 -5.34 8.73 -6.97
C ASN A 259 -5.51 8.92 -8.48
N ASN A 260 -6.66 9.42 -8.89
CA ASN A 260 -6.90 9.87 -10.26
C ASN A 260 -6.79 11.40 -10.35
N PRO A 261 -5.68 11.94 -10.89
CA PRO A 261 -5.48 13.40 -10.96
C PRO A 261 -6.42 14.12 -11.94
N THR A 262 -7.18 13.38 -12.76
CA THR A 262 -8.19 13.97 -13.68
C THR A 262 -9.55 14.14 -13.03
N LYS A 263 -9.75 13.60 -11.83
CA LYS A 263 -10.98 13.75 -11.04
C LYS A 263 -10.73 14.57 -9.77
N LYS A 264 -11.80 15.17 -9.24
CA LYS A 264 -11.74 15.80 -7.93
C LYS A 264 -11.51 14.72 -6.85
N ASP A 265 -10.76 15.06 -5.83
CA ASP A 265 -10.55 14.19 -4.68
C ASP A 265 -11.83 13.97 -3.88
N ILE A 266 -11.84 12.96 -3.00
CA ILE A 266 -13.00 12.63 -2.16
C ILE A 266 -12.89 13.38 -0.84
N TYR A 267 -13.75 14.38 -0.65
CA TYR A 267 -13.79 15.19 0.58
C TYR A 267 -14.83 14.64 1.56
N PHE A 268 -14.41 14.41 2.79
CA PHE A 268 -15.28 14.00 3.90
C PHE A 268 -14.74 14.48 5.26
N ASN A 269 -15.65 14.60 6.22
CA ASN A 269 -15.34 14.97 7.60
C ASN A 269 -15.98 13.99 8.57
N PHE A 270 -15.38 13.86 9.74
CA PHE A 270 -16.01 13.20 10.88
C PHE A 270 -16.80 14.22 11.72
N ASP A 271 -17.92 13.77 12.30
CA ASP A 271 -18.72 14.51 13.25
C ASP A 271 -18.17 14.26 14.67
N ILE A 272 -17.30 15.18 15.14
CA ILE A 272 -16.67 15.12 16.46
C ILE A 272 -17.48 15.93 17.47
#